data_a11b9ee233e8eccd78332396637c0da7
#
_entry.id   a11b9ee233e8eccd78332396637c0da7
#
_cell.length_a   1.000
_cell.length_b   1.000
_cell.length_c   1.000
_cell.angle_alpha   90.00
_cell.angle_beta   90.00
_cell.angle_gamma   90.00
#
_symmetry.space_group_name_H-M   'P 1'
#
loop_
_entity.id
_entity.type
_entity.pdbx_description
1 polymer ?
#
loop_
_entity_poly.entity_id
_entity_poly.type
_entity_poly.pdbx_seq_one_letter_code
_entity_poly.pdbx_strand_id
1 'polypeptide(L)'
;MYEITSIEDWENTSQISDFLLLITKDSCEDCIDVERYLEKSSYLINRVIVKKINLDNPESTKLIKSLEWINIEVDFVPFWSLYMKSERKKTIIGNIEQVKKII
;
A
#
# COMPACT_ATOMS: atom_id res chain seq x y z
N MET A 1 -1.13 9.49 -6.52
CA MET A 1 -1.53 8.38 -5.60
C MET A 1 -1.63 8.91 -4.18
N TYR A 2 -2.67 8.53 -3.51
CA TYR A 2 -2.93 9.02 -2.14
C TYR A 2 -2.03 8.31 -1.12
N GLU A 3 -1.34 9.08 -0.30
CA GLU A 3 -0.50 8.55 0.78
C GLU A 3 -1.20 8.70 2.12
N ILE A 4 -1.24 7.63 2.91
CA ILE A 4 -1.81 7.63 4.26
C ILE A 4 -0.66 7.88 5.23
N THR A 5 -0.78 8.94 6.04
CA THR A 5 0.26 9.37 6.97
C THR A 5 -0.19 9.44 8.43
N SER A 6 -1.48 9.28 8.70
CA SER A 6 -2.01 9.38 10.06
C SER A 6 -2.86 8.18 10.44
N ILE A 7 -2.95 7.92 11.73
CA ILE A 7 -3.81 6.87 12.30
C ILE A 7 -5.28 7.16 11.98
N GLU A 8 -5.70 8.41 12.09
CA GLU A 8 -7.07 8.82 11.79
C GLU A 8 -7.44 8.54 10.35
N ASP A 9 -6.58 8.91 9.40
CA ASP A 9 -6.80 8.67 7.98
C ASP A 9 -6.82 7.17 7.67
N TRP A 10 -5.95 6.39 8.30
CA TRP A 10 -5.95 4.93 8.18
C TRP A 10 -7.29 4.34 8.65
N GLU A 11 -7.75 4.73 9.81
CA GLU A 11 -9.02 4.23 10.35
C GLU A 11 -10.19 4.57 9.45
N ASN A 12 -10.26 5.81 8.97
CA ASN A 12 -11.31 6.23 8.07
C ASN A 12 -11.26 5.45 6.74
N THR A 13 -10.10 5.33 6.14
CA THR A 13 -9.92 4.62 4.87
C THR A 13 -10.27 3.14 5.00
N SER A 14 -9.79 2.48 6.03
CA SER A 14 -9.98 1.03 6.19
C SER A 14 -11.43 0.66 6.52
N GLN A 15 -12.20 1.58 7.12
CA GLN A 15 -13.58 1.32 7.49
C GLN A 15 -14.58 1.52 6.35
N ILE A 16 -14.31 2.44 5.43
CA ILE A 16 -15.31 2.89 4.47
C ILE A 16 -15.07 2.44 3.03
N SER A 17 -13.90 1.90 2.72
CA SER A 17 -13.59 1.53 1.33
C SER A 17 -12.78 0.25 1.23
N ASP A 18 -12.99 -0.44 0.11
CA ASP A 18 -12.08 -1.49 -0.32
C ASP A 18 -10.92 -0.81 -1.06
N PHE A 19 -9.69 -1.23 -0.80
CA PHE A 19 -8.53 -0.61 -1.42
C PHE A 19 -7.34 -1.56 -1.45
N LEU A 20 -6.39 -1.23 -2.30
CA LEU A 20 -5.12 -1.93 -2.38
C LEU A 20 -4.07 -1.07 -1.66
N LEU A 21 -3.52 -1.59 -0.58
CA LEU A 21 -2.46 -0.91 0.15
C LEU A 21 -1.10 -1.24 -0.47
N LEU A 22 -0.35 -0.20 -0.80
CA LEU A 22 1.02 -0.31 -1.27
C LEU A 22 1.97 0.24 -0.21
N ILE A 23 2.91 -0.58 0.24
CA ILE A 23 3.95 -0.15 1.19
C ILE A 23 5.25 0.02 0.43
N THR A 24 5.86 1.20 0.56
CA THR A 24 7.05 1.60 -0.20
C THR A 24 8.15 2.14 0.71
N LYS A 25 9.33 2.34 0.11
CA LYS A 25 10.46 3.09 0.68
C LYS A 25 11.02 4.02 -0.40
N ASP A 26 11.67 5.12 0.02
CA ASP A 26 12.22 6.12 -0.90
C ASP A 26 13.32 5.57 -1.81
N SER A 27 14.19 4.73 -1.27
CA SER A 27 15.35 4.18 -2.01
C SER A 27 15.06 2.90 -2.77
N CYS A 28 13.81 2.55 -2.93
CA CYS A 28 13.38 1.32 -3.60
C CYS A 28 13.10 1.60 -5.08
N GLU A 29 13.95 1.08 -5.97
CA GLU A 29 13.78 1.25 -7.43
C GLU A 29 12.48 0.65 -7.93
N ASP A 30 12.15 -0.55 -7.48
CA ASP A 30 10.89 -1.21 -7.87
C ASP A 30 9.67 -0.44 -7.39
N CYS A 31 9.76 0.18 -6.21
CA CYS A 31 8.69 1.06 -5.71
C CYS A 31 8.48 2.27 -6.60
N ILE A 32 9.58 2.89 -7.05
CA ILE A 32 9.54 4.04 -7.97
C ILE A 32 8.89 3.64 -9.29
N ASP A 33 9.28 2.50 -9.84
CA ASP A 33 8.73 1.99 -11.10
C ASP A 33 7.23 1.70 -10.97
N VAL A 34 6.81 1.09 -9.88
CA VAL A 34 5.41 0.82 -9.58
C VAL A 34 4.60 2.11 -9.49
N GLU A 35 5.08 3.09 -8.75
CA GLU A 35 4.38 4.37 -8.62
C GLU A 35 4.28 5.11 -9.94
N ARG A 36 5.33 5.07 -10.74
CA ARG A 36 5.33 5.66 -12.08
C ARG A 36 4.32 5.00 -13.00
N TYR A 37 4.22 3.68 -12.93
CA TYR A 37 3.23 2.92 -13.68
C TYR A 37 1.80 3.31 -13.26
N LEU A 38 1.53 3.41 -11.97
CA LEU A 38 0.22 3.75 -11.43
C LEU A 38 -0.22 5.16 -11.82
N GLU A 39 0.70 6.11 -11.90
CA GLU A 39 0.40 7.46 -12.36
C GLU A 39 -0.07 7.50 -13.82
N LYS A 40 0.50 6.64 -14.66
CA LYS A 40 0.19 6.60 -16.10
C LYS A 40 -1.00 5.73 -16.46
N SER A 41 -1.34 4.76 -15.62
CA SER A 41 -2.25 3.68 -15.99
C SER A 41 -3.12 3.22 -14.84
N SER A 42 -3.82 4.16 -14.21
CA SER A 42 -4.72 3.86 -13.08
C SER A 42 -5.81 2.82 -13.41
N TYR A 43 -6.12 2.64 -14.68
CA TYR A 43 -7.14 1.67 -15.14
C TYR A 43 -6.66 0.22 -15.12
N LEU A 44 -5.35 -0.01 -15.07
CA LEU A 44 -4.79 -1.36 -15.21
C LEU A 44 -4.87 -2.18 -13.91
N ILE A 45 -5.37 -1.57 -12.84
CA ILE A 45 -5.58 -2.27 -11.57
C ILE A 45 -7.08 -2.44 -11.31
N ASN A 46 -7.84 -2.86 -12.33
CA ASN A 46 -9.25 -3.25 -12.22
C ASN A 46 -10.11 -2.29 -11.39
N ARG A 47 -9.88 -0.98 -11.51
CA ARG A 47 -10.58 0.07 -10.77
C ARG A 47 -10.40 0.00 -9.25
N VAL A 48 -9.43 -0.76 -8.76
CA VAL A 48 -9.11 -0.79 -7.34
C VAL A 48 -8.40 0.50 -6.96
N ILE A 49 -8.87 1.13 -5.91
CA ILE A 49 -8.22 2.33 -5.37
C ILE A 49 -6.91 1.92 -4.71
N VAL A 50 -5.81 2.56 -5.09
CA VAL A 50 -4.50 2.30 -4.47
C VAL A 50 -4.19 3.41 -3.48
N LYS A 51 -3.85 3.03 -2.26
CA LYS A 51 -3.37 3.91 -1.20
C LYS A 51 -1.99 3.45 -0.79
N LYS A 52 -1.08 4.38 -0.48
CA LYS A 52 0.28 3.98 -0.08
C LYS A 52 0.62 4.41 1.34
N ILE A 53 1.52 3.65 1.95
CA ILE A 53 2.26 4.03 3.16
C ILE A 53 3.73 3.98 2.80
N ASN A 54 4.44 5.10 2.96
CA ASN A 54 5.87 5.18 2.74
C ASN A 54 6.59 5.01 4.09
N LEU A 55 7.36 3.95 4.24
CA LEU A 55 8.06 3.64 5.49
C LEU A 55 9.13 4.68 5.85
N ASP A 56 9.59 5.45 4.87
CA ASP A 56 10.62 6.48 5.07
C ASP A 56 10.04 7.86 5.37
N ASN A 57 8.72 8.03 5.27
CA ASN A 57 8.10 9.32 5.57
C ASN A 57 8.01 9.53 7.08
N PRO A 58 8.70 10.54 7.64
CA PRO A 58 8.68 10.78 9.08
C PRO A 58 7.29 11.13 9.62
N GLU A 59 6.41 11.68 8.79
CA GLU A 59 5.02 11.96 9.18
C GLU A 59 4.22 10.68 9.47
N SER A 60 4.62 9.56 8.90
CA SER A 60 3.95 8.26 9.05
C SER A 60 4.47 7.43 10.21
N THR A 61 5.40 7.93 11.01
CA THR A 61 6.04 7.16 12.08
C THR A 61 5.04 6.60 13.09
N LYS A 62 4.08 7.41 13.53
CA LYS A 62 3.07 6.97 14.50
C LYS A 62 2.13 5.93 13.89
N LEU A 63 1.73 6.14 12.64
CA LEU A 63 0.88 5.19 11.92
C LEU A 63 1.58 3.83 11.79
N ILE A 64 2.82 3.82 11.35
CA ILE A 64 3.60 2.59 11.16
C ILE A 64 3.75 1.83 12.47
N LYS A 65 4.00 2.54 13.57
CA LYS A 65 4.08 1.92 14.90
C LYS A 65 2.75 1.33 15.35
N SER A 66 1.64 1.95 15.00
CA SER A 66 0.31 1.45 15.36
C SER A 66 -0.10 0.20 14.59
N LEU A 67 0.47 -0.02 13.41
CA LEU A 67 0.22 -1.18 12.57
C LEU A 67 1.34 -2.21 12.80
N GLU A 68 1.25 -2.95 13.90
CA GLU A 68 2.30 -3.89 14.31
C GLU A 68 2.67 -4.90 13.22
N TRP A 69 1.69 -5.32 12.43
CA TRP A 69 1.94 -6.28 11.36
C TRP A 69 2.94 -5.79 10.31
N ILE A 70 3.07 -4.47 10.12
CA ILE A 70 4.05 -3.90 9.19
C ILE A 70 5.47 -4.28 9.61
N ASN A 71 5.77 -4.12 10.90
CA ASN A 71 7.10 -4.46 11.42
C ASN A 71 7.39 -5.96 11.41
N ILE A 72 6.33 -6.78 11.50
CA ILE A 72 6.46 -8.24 11.55
C ILE A 72 6.55 -8.84 10.14
N GLU A 73 5.72 -8.37 9.21
CA GLU A 73 5.54 -9.01 7.91
C GLU A 73 6.28 -8.36 6.76
N VAL A 74 6.54 -7.04 6.84
CA VAL A 74 7.11 -6.30 5.72
C VAL A 74 8.64 -6.33 5.78
N ASP A 75 9.24 -7.33 5.16
CA ASP A 75 10.69 -7.45 5.00
C ASP A 75 11.17 -6.88 3.68
N PHE A 76 10.33 -6.92 2.65
CA PHE A 76 10.65 -6.46 1.30
C PHE A 76 9.55 -5.55 0.77
N VAL A 77 9.93 -4.57 -0.04
CA VAL A 77 9.02 -3.64 -0.73
C VAL A 77 9.30 -3.68 -2.23
N PRO A 78 8.34 -3.40 -3.11
CA PRO A 78 6.94 -3.06 -2.83
C PRO A 78 6.15 -4.20 -2.20
N PHE A 79 5.42 -3.88 -1.15
CA PHE A 79 4.57 -4.83 -0.44
C PHE A 79 3.12 -4.42 -0.64
N TRP A 80 2.25 -5.38 -1.03
CA TRP A 80 0.86 -5.09 -1.36
C TRP A 80 -0.08 -5.90 -0.48
N SER A 81 -1.14 -5.26 -0.03
CA SER A 81 -2.22 -5.94 0.69
C SER A 81 -3.57 -5.45 0.20
N LEU A 82 -4.43 -6.38 -0.20
CA LEU A 82 -5.79 -6.07 -0.61
C LEU A 82 -6.70 -6.06 0.62
N TYR A 83 -7.30 -4.90 0.88
CA TYR A 83 -8.26 -4.71 1.96
C TYR A 83 -9.67 -4.71 1.43
N MET A 84 -10.52 -5.53 2.03
CA MET A 84 -11.94 -5.60 1.73
C MET A 84 -12.72 -5.72 3.03
N LYS A 85 -13.73 -4.86 3.23
CA LYS A 85 -14.56 -4.85 4.44
C LYS A 85 -13.73 -4.76 5.72
N SER A 86 -12.76 -3.87 5.73
CA SER A 86 -11.85 -3.60 6.85
C SER A 86 -10.89 -4.74 7.18
N GLU A 87 -10.83 -5.77 6.34
CA GLU A 87 -9.94 -6.92 6.56
C GLU A 87 -8.90 -7.06 5.46
N ARG A 88 -7.70 -7.43 5.84
CA ARG A 88 -6.61 -7.74 4.93
C ARG A 88 -6.82 -9.15 4.36
N LYS A 89 -7.16 -9.24 3.06
CA LYS A 89 -7.56 -10.51 2.43
C LYS A 89 -6.42 -11.22 1.70
N LYS A 90 -5.61 -10.48 0.95
CA LYS A 90 -4.53 -11.05 0.14
C LYS A 90 -3.31 -10.17 0.22
N THR A 91 -2.14 -10.76 0.18
CA THR A 91 -0.86 -10.07 0.28
C THR A 91 0.12 -10.64 -0.73
N ILE A 92 0.90 -9.77 -1.36
CA ILE A 92 1.98 -10.17 -2.26
C ILE A 92 3.11 -9.14 -2.24
N ILE A 93 4.32 -9.57 -2.55
CA ILE A 93 5.50 -8.72 -2.67
C ILE A 93 5.91 -8.68 -4.14
N GLY A 94 6.31 -7.49 -4.63
CA GLY A 94 6.90 -7.37 -5.95
C GLY A 94 6.30 -6.23 -6.78
N ASN A 95 6.54 -6.30 -8.08
CA ASN A 95 6.13 -5.28 -9.03
C ASN A 95 4.67 -5.46 -9.50
N ILE A 96 4.30 -4.72 -10.54
CA ILE A 96 2.92 -4.75 -11.09
C ILE A 96 2.51 -6.16 -11.53
N GLU A 97 3.43 -6.94 -12.08
CA GLU A 97 3.11 -8.30 -12.53
C GLU A 97 2.68 -9.21 -11.37
N GLN A 98 3.29 -9.03 -10.20
CA GLN A 98 2.92 -9.78 -9.01
C GLN A 98 1.56 -9.32 -8.46
N VAL A 99 1.33 -8.02 -8.34
CA VAL A 99 0.09 -7.53 -7.75
C VAL A 99 -1.15 -7.87 -8.60
N LYS A 100 -1.00 -7.98 -9.90
CA LYS A 100 -2.10 -8.41 -10.78
C LYS A 100 -2.64 -9.79 -10.43
N LYS A 101 -1.87 -10.60 -9.71
CA LYS A 101 -2.29 -11.96 -9.31
C LYS A 101 -3.29 -11.96 -8.15
N ILE A 102 -3.42 -10.85 -7.42
CA ILE A 102 -4.31 -10.76 -6.25
C ILE A 102 -5.48 -9.81 -6.43
N ILE A 103 -5.60 -9.19 -7.59
CA ILE A 103 -6.69 -8.26 -7.87
C ILE A 103 -7.58 -8.68 -9.03
#